data_4c4cb627779beb636f1f44cf7f347837
#
_entry.id   4c4cb627779beb636f1f44cf7f347837
#
_cell.length_a   1.000
_cell.length_b   1.000
_cell.length_c   1.000
_cell.angle_alpha   90.00
_cell.angle_beta   90.00
_cell.angle_gamma   90.00
#
_symmetry.space_group_name_H-M   'P 1'
#
loop_
_entity.id
_entity.type
_entity.pdbx_description
1 polymer ?
#
loop_
_entity_poly.entity_id
_entity_poly.type
_entity_poly.pdbx_seq_one_letter_code
_entity_poly.pdbx_strand_id
1 'polypeptide(L)'
;MRIFKRLLFIHLQPDIMMKFFVPNSRSSLFRGILTIALGSILLFVPGLTMQTVIIIIGSMLVLSGLVTLILSNGKRTGSMNGLWSAQGIMTVLFGIVFIASPSVMVKVFVVFLGVILLILGFFQLLGSLGSLSRSASGWIYFLIALMTLGSGIFLLTDPFKSAEAILAFLGVILILNGLSELFMAWKVSRQPQTYKGTPVQDVPYEEV
;
A
#
# COMPACT_ATOMS: atom_id res chain seq x y z
N MET A 1 -8.16 42.62 1.18
CA MET A 1 -7.51 41.98 2.33
C MET A 1 -8.51 41.23 3.25
N ARG A 2 -9.82 41.52 3.25
CA ARG A 2 -10.86 40.82 4.06
C ARG A 2 -11.34 39.50 3.46
N ILE A 3 -11.28 39.32 2.14
CA ILE A 3 -11.73 38.10 1.44
C ILE A 3 -10.74 36.94 1.64
N PHE A 4 -9.44 37.22 1.69
CA PHE A 4 -8.38 36.25 1.91
C PHE A 4 -8.43 35.63 3.33
N LYS A 5 -8.81 36.41 4.35
CA LYS A 5 -9.03 35.91 5.72
C LYS A 5 -10.25 34.97 5.81
N ARG A 6 -11.32 35.23 5.04
CA ARG A 6 -12.50 34.33 5.02
C ARG A 6 -12.22 33.02 4.33
N LEU A 7 -11.42 32.99 3.26
CA LEU A 7 -11.02 31.76 2.57
C LEU A 7 -10.05 30.92 3.41
N LEU A 8 -9.16 31.56 4.19
CA LEU A 8 -8.26 30.87 5.11
C LEU A 8 -9.01 30.24 6.29
N PHE A 9 -10.11 30.86 6.75
CA PHE A 9 -10.92 30.35 7.86
C PHE A 9 -11.82 29.16 7.46
N ILE A 10 -12.19 29.05 6.19
CA ILE A 10 -12.95 27.89 5.66
C ILE A 10 -12.02 26.67 5.49
N HIS A 11 -10.70 26.87 5.35
CA HIS A 11 -9.74 25.78 5.15
C HIS A 11 -9.25 25.16 6.47
N LEU A 12 -9.61 25.71 7.62
CA LEU A 12 -9.29 25.19 8.95
C LEU A 12 -10.57 24.84 9.73
N GLN A 13 -11.38 23.96 9.15
CA GLN A 13 -12.35 23.23 9.99
C GLN A 13 -11.71 21.91 10.44
N PRO A 14 -11.07 21.86 11.62
CA PRO A 14 -10.52 20.62 12.17
C PRO A 14 -11.60 19.56 12.41
N ASP A 15 -12.87 19.98 12.49
CA ASP A 15 -14.00 19.11 12.77
C ASP A 15 -14.33 18.14 11.64
N ILE A 16 -14.06 18.49 10.38
CA ILE A 16 -14.30 17.59 9.23
C ILE A 16 -13.23 16.52 9.20
N MET A 17 -11.97 16.85 9.45
CA MET A 17 -10.90 15.86 9.52
C MET A 17 -11.03 14.95 10.74
N MET A 18 -11.46 15.47 11.90
CA MET A 18 -11.66 14.65 13.09
C MET A 18 -12.84 13.69 12.96
N LYS A 19 -13.92 14.04 12.26
CA LYS A 19 -15.05 13.12 12.01
C LYS A 19 -14.68 11.91 11.16
N PHE A 20 -13.70 12.04 10.24
CA PHE A 20 -13.16 10.91 9.49
C PHE A 20 -12.22 10.03 10.32
N PHE A 21 -11.64 10.56 11.38
CA PHE A 21 -10.65 9.87 12.22
C PHE A 21 -11.19 9.35 13.55
N VAL A 22 -12.46 9.63 13.91
CA VAL A 22 -13.08 9.00 15.07
C VAL A 22 -13.48 7.58 14.69
N PRO A 23 -12.74 6.54 15.13
CA PRO A 23 -13.11 5.16 14.83
C PRO A 23 -14.41 4.87 15.55
N ASN A 24 -15.49 4.76 14.80
CA ASN A 24 -16.72 4.21 15.34
C ASN A 24 -16.38 2.79 15.81
N SER A 25 -16.55 2.48 17.08
CA SER A 25 -16.13 1.22 17.72
C SER A 25 -16.55 -0.02 16.88
N ARG A 26 -17.71 0.02 16.23
CA ARG A 26 -18.21 -1.05 15.36
C ARG A 26 -17.41 -1.16 14.04
N SER A 27 -17.00 -0.05 13.45
CA SER A 27 -16.22 -0.07 12.18
C SER A 27 -14.79 -0.55 12.42
N SER A 28 -14.18 -0.22 13.56
CA SER A 28 -12.85 -0.70 13.93
C SER A 28 -12.84 -2.20 14.21
N LEU A 29 -13.87 -2.73 14.86
CA LEU A 29 -14.01 -4.18 15.05
C LEU A 29 -14.12 -4.92 13.72
N PHE A 30 -14.97 -4.44 12.80
CA PHE A 30 -15.15 -5.06 11.49
C PHE A 30 -13.84 -5.04 10.68
N ARG A 31 -13.13 -3.90 10.67
CA ARG A 31 -11.83 -3.77 10.01
C ARG A 31 -10.80 -4.71 10.61
N GLY A 32 -10.67 -4.75 11.94
CA GLY A 32 -9.74 -5.64 12.63
C GLY A 32 -9.98 -7.11 12.31
N ILE A 33 -11.23 -7.58 12.34
CA ILE A 33 -11.60 -8.95 11.98
C ILE A 33 -11.25 -9.24 10.51
N LEU A 34 -11.57 -8.33 9.61
CA LEU A 34 -11.30 -8.47 8.18
C LEU A 34 -9.80 -8.50 7.89
N THR A 35 -9.02 -7.66 8.58
CA THR A 35 -7.56 -7.62 8.45
C THR A 35 -6.92 -8.92 8.96
N ILE A 36 -7.40 -9.47 10.10
CA ILE A 36 -6.93 -10.76 10.61
C ILE A 36 -7.29 -11.90 9.64
N ALA A 37 -8.52 -11.91 9.12
CA ALA A 37 -8.95 -12.94 8.17
C ALA A 37 -8.08 -12.92 6.90
N LEU A 38 -7.82 -11.73 6.33
CA LEU A 38 -6.92 -11.56 5.19
C LEU A 38 -5.50 -12.01 5.51
N GLY A 39 -4.95 -11.58 6.66
CA GLY A 39 -3.62 -11.99 7.11
C GLY A 39 -3.50 -13.50 7.29
N SER A 40 -4.54 -14.15 7.81
CA SER A 40 -4.57 -15.60 7.96
C SER A 40 -4.56 -16.31 6.60
N ILE A 41 -5.32 -15.83 5.62
CA ILE A 41 -5.32 -16.39 4.26
C ILE A 41 -3.93 -16.26 3.63
N LEU A 42 -3.28 -15.11 3.76
CA LEU A 42 -1.92 -14.91 3.24
C LEU A 42 -0.89 -15.82 3.90
N LEU A 43 -1.06 -16.10 5.20
CA LEU A 43 -0.13 -16.92 5.96
C LEU A 43 -0.27 -18.42 5.65
N PHE A 44 -1.53 -18.92 5.56
CA PHE A 44 -1.78 -20.35 5.41
C PHE A 44 -1.80 -20.83 3.96
N VAL A 45 -2.11 -19.95 3.00
CA VAL A 45 -2.23 -20.32 1.58
C VAL A 45 -1.55 -19.28 0.67
N PRO A 46 -0.25 -19.02 0.86
CA PRO A 46 0.44 -17.94 0.15
C PRO A 46 0.50 -18.17 -1.37
N GLY A 47 0.72 -19.39 -1.81
CA GLY A 47 0.83 -19.72 -3.24
C GLY A 47 -0.45 -19.47 -4.04
N LEU A 48 -1.61 -19.85 -3.53
CA LEU A 48 -2.91 -19.56 -4.17
C LEU A 48 -3.22 -18.06 -4.13
N THR A 49 -2.93 -17.41 -3.02
CA THR A 49 -3.15 -15.97 -2.87
C THR A 49 -2.38 -15.18 -3.93
N MET A 50 -1.13 -15.55 -4.18
CA MET A 50 -0.28 -14.87 -5.15
C MET A 50 -0.79 -15.02 -6.57
N GLN A 51 -1.19 -16.23 -6.97
CA GLN A 51 -1.77 -16.48 -8.28
C GLN A 51 -3.09 -15.72 -8.47
N THR A 52 -3.95 -15.72 -7.45
CA THR A 52 -5.23 -14.99 -7.46
C THR A 52 -5.01 -13.48 -7.64
N VAL A 53 -4.06 -12.90 -6.93
CA VAL A 53 -3.73 -11.47 -7.06
C VAL A 53 -3.26 -11.13 -8.48
N ILE A 54 -2.39 -11.95 -9.07
CA ILE A 54 -1.92 -11.75 -10.45
C ILE A 54 -3.08 -11.85 -11.45
N ILE A 55 -4.00 -12.79 -11.28
CA ILE A 55 -5.18 -12.94 -12.14
C ILE A 55 -6.12 -11.73 -12.00
N ILE A 56 -6.32 -11.22 -10.78
CA ILE A 56 -7.12 -10.00 -10.54
C ILE A 56 -6.48 -8.80 -11.23
N ILE A 57 -5.18 -8.61 -11.09
CA ILE A 57 -4.44 -7.53 -11.76
C ILE A 57 -4.56 -7.68 -13.28
N GLY A 58 -4.35 -8.89 -13.81
CA GLY A 58 -4.48 -9.19 -15.23
C GLY A 58 -5.89 -8.87 -15.77
N SER A 59 -6.93 -9.24 -15.04
CA SER A 59 -8.32 -8.93 -15.44
C SER A 59 -8.61 -7.44 -15.41
N MET A 60 -8.09 -6.70 -14.44
CA MET A 60 -8.19 -5.23 -14.40
C MET A 60 -7.46 -4.58 -15.59
N LEU A 61 -6.29 -5.10 -15.98
CA LEU A 61 -5.55 -4.63 -17.15
C LEU A 61 -6.35 -4.88 -18.44
N VAL A 62 -6.94 -6.07 -18.61
CA VAL A 62 -7.78 -6.37 -19.78
C VAL A 62 -8.97 -5.40 -19.84
N LEU A 63 -9.69 -5.23 -18.75
CA LEU A 63 -10.83 -4.31 -18.69
C LEU A 63 -10.40 -2.86 -18.99
N SER A 64 -9.34 -2.38 -18.38
CA SER A 64 -8.80 -1.04 -18.63
C SER A 64 -8.37 -0.85 -20.09
N GLY A 65 -7.68 -1.83 -20.67
CA GLY A 65 -7.27 -1.81 -22.08
C GLY A 65 -8.46 -1.80 -23.04
N LEU A 66 -9.52 -2.59 -22.78
CA LEU A 66 -10.75 -2.59 -23.55
C LEU A 66 -11.46 -1.23 -23.49
N VAL A 67 -11.58 -0.65 -22.30
CA VAL A 67 -12.16 0.69 -22.12
C VAL A 67 -11.35 1.72 -22.92
N THR A 68 -10.03 1.66 -22.87
CA THR A 68 -9.16 2.55 -23.66
C THR A 68 -9.38 2.41 -25.15
N LEU A 69 -9.54 1.18 -25.66
CA LEU A 69 -9.84 0.92 -27.08
C LEU A 69 -11.20 1.47 -27.51
N ILE A 70 -12.24 1.26 -26.69
CA ILE A 70 -13.59 1.76 -26.96
C ILE A 70 -13.60 3.29 -27.01
N LEU A 71 -12.94 3.94 -26.03
CA LEU A 71 -12.87 5.40 -25.95
C LEU A 71 -11.98 6.01 -27.04
N SER A 72 -10.96 5.28 -27.49
CA SER A 72 -10.09 5.71 -28.58
C SER A 72 -10.81 5.77 -29.92
N ASN A 73 -11.81 4.91 -30.13
CA ASN A 73 -12.58 4.83 -31.38
C ASN A 73 -13.66 5.92 -31.47
N GLY A 74 -13.93 6.65 -30.38
CA GLY A 74 -14.95 7.69 -30.28
C GLY A 74 -14.39 9.12 -30.36
N LYS A 75 -14.43 9.76 -31.54
CA LYS A 75 -14.42 11.25 -31.72
C LYS A 75 -13.12 12.02 -31.53
N ARG A 76 -11.95 11.47 -31.66
CA ARG A 76 -10.71 12.28 -31.71
C ARG A 76 -10.07 12.21 -33.08
N THR A 77 -10.23 13.26 -33.88
CA THR A 77 -9.58 13.47 -35.18
C THR A 77 -8.15 13.96 -34.94
N GLY A 78 -7.14 13.12 -35.21
CA GLY A 78 -5.75 13.53 -35.12
C GLY A 78 -4.77 12.37 -34.99
N SER A 79 -3.50 12.60 -35.29
CA SER A 79 -2.37 11.67 -35.22
C SER A 79 -2.19 10.97 -33.85
N MET A 80 -2.78 11.48 -32.77
CA MET A 80 -2.73 10.90 -31.42
C MET A 80 -3.63 9.68 -31.24
N ASN A 81 -4.62 9.42 -32.12
CA ASN A 81 -5.50 8.25 -32.01
C ASN A 81 -4.75 6.93 -32.13
N GLY A 82 -3.75 6.89 -33.00
CA GLY A 82 -2.91 5.70 -33.15
C GLY A 82 -2.15 5.32 -31.89
N LEU A 83 -1.65 6.29 -31.14
CA LEU A 83 -0.91 6.05 -29.90
C LEU A 83 -1.84 5.52 -28.79
N TRP A 84 -3.04 6.08 -28.64
CA TRP A 84 -4.00 5.61 -27.65
C TRP A 84 -4.51 4.19 -27.96
N SER A 85 -4.77 3.89 -29.24
CA SER A 85 -5.16 2.54 -29.67
C SER A 85 -4.01 1.54 -29.45
N ALA A 86 -2.78 1.90 -29.77
CA ALA A 86 -1.61 1.06 -29.53
C ALA A 86 -1.42 0.79 -28.02
N GLN A 87 -1.59 1.80 -27.18
CA GLN A 87 -1.54 1.64 -25.73
C GLN A 87 -2.63 0.69 -25.22
N GLY A 88 -3.88 0.84 -25.70
CA GLY A 88 -5.00 -0.04 -25.35
C GLY A 88 -4.72 -1.50 -25.72
N ILE A 89 -4.22 -1.74 -26.93
CA ILE A 89 -3.84 -3.09 -27.40
C ILE A 89 -2.74 -3.68 -26.51
N MET A 90 -1.67 -2.93 -26.25
CA MET A 90 -0.59 -3.37 -25.38
C MET A 90 -1.08 -3.71 -23.97
N THR A 91 -1.95 -2.88 -23.39
CA THR A 91 -2.51 -3.13 -22.06
C THR A 91 -3.33 -4.41 -22.02
N VAL A 92 -4.15 -4.67 -23.05
CA VAL A 92 -4.93 -5.92 -23.17
C VAL A 92 -3.99 -7.12 -23.30
N LEU A 93 -2.97 -7.04 -24.16
CA LEU A 93 -2.00 -8.12 -24.34
C LEU A 93 -1.28 -8.46 -23.05
N PHE A 94 -0.80 -7.45 -22.31
CA PHE A 94 -0.20 -7.67 -20.99
C PHE A 94 -1.17 -8.32 -20.03
N GLY A 95 -2.42 -7.85 -19.97
CA GLY A 95 -3.44 -8.45 -19.10
C GLY A 95 -3.72 -9.91 -19.42
N ILE A 96 -3.77 -10.28 -20.71
CA ILE A 96 -3.93 -11.68 -21.15
C ILE A 96 -2.74 -12.53 -20.69
N VAL A 97 -1.51 -12.04 -20.83
CA VAL A 97 -0.29 -12.75 -20.38
C VAL A 97 -0.31 -12.98 -18.87
N PHE A 98 -0.77 -11.99 -18.07
CA PHE A 98 -0.92 -12.12 -16.62
C PHE A 98 -1.92 -13.21 -16.24
N ILE A 99 -3.03 -13.31 -16.98
CA ILE A 99 -4.07 -14.34 -16.72
C ILE A 99 -3.60 -15.72 -17.20
N ALA A 100 -2.94 -15.80 -18.36
CA ALA A 100 -2.53 -17.06 -18.96
C ALA A 100 -1.39 -17.76 -18.20
N SER A 101 -0.49 -16.97 -17.61
CA SER A 101 0.71 -17.52 -16.95
C SER A 101 1.04 -16.76 -15.65
N PRO A 102 0.17 -16.82 -14.62
CA PRO A 102 0.37 -16.06 -13.39
C PRO A 102 1.65 -16.44 -12.64
N SER A 103 2.04 -17.71 -12.67
CA SER A 103 3.28 -18.19 -12.04
C SER A 103 4.54 -17.62 -12.69
N VAL A 104 4.53 -17.44 -14.01
CA VAL A 104 5.65 -16.81 -14.72
C VAL A 104 5.77 -15.34 -14.32
N MET A 105 4.63 -14.63 -14.20
CA MET A 105 4.62 -13.23 -13.77
C MET A 105 5.13 -13.06 -12.35
N VAL A 106 4.72 -13.94 -11.42
CA VAL A 106 5.30 -14.01 -10.07
C VAL A 106 6.81 -14.11 -10.12
N LYS A 107 7.33 -15.09 -10.89
CA LYS A 107 8.77 -15.32 -11.01
C LYS A 107 9.49 -14.08 -11.54
N VAL A 108 8.99 -13.49 -12.63
CA VAL A 108 9.57 -12.27 -13.22
C VAL A 108 9.63 -11.15 -12.20
N PHE A 109 8.53 -10.94 -11.45
CA PHE A 109 8.46 -9.86 -10.46
C PHE A 109 9.45 -10.07 -9.30
N VAL A 110 9.55 -11.30 -8.78
CA VAL A 110 10.48 -11.62 -7.69
C VAL A 110 11.93 -11.54 -8.12
N VAL A 111 12.25 -12.02 -9.33
CA VAL A 111 13.61 -11.90 -9.89
C VAL A 111 13.98 -10.44 -10.08
N PHE A 112 13.08 -9.62 -10.61
CA PHE A 112 13.30 -8.18 -10.77
C PHE A 112 13.57 -7.50 -9.41
N LEU A 113 12.77 -7.82 -8.38
CA LEU A 113 12.97 -7.35 -7.01
C LEU A 113 14.32 -7.83 -6.45
N GLY A 114 14.69 -9.09 -6.67
CA GLY A 114 15.96 -9.66 -6.24
C GLY A 114 17.17 -8.93 -6.85
N VAL A 115 17.10 -8.61 -8.14
CA VAL A 115 18.15 -7.84 -8.83
C VAL A 115 18.26 -6.42 -8.23
N ILE A 116 17.14 -5.75 -7.98
CA ILE A 116 17.13 -4.43 -7.34
C ILE A 116 17.79 -4.50 -5.96
N LEU A 117 17.40 -5.50 -5.14
CA LEU A 117 17.96 -5.65 -3.79
C LEU A 117 19.46 -5.97 -3.83
N LEU A 118 19.93 -6.74 -4.81
CA LEU A 118 21.37 -6.97 -4.99
C LEU A 118 22.10 -5.68 -5.29
N ILE A 119 21.60 -4.89 -6.23
CA ILE A 119 22.22 -3.61 -6.60
C ILE A 119 22.22 -2.67 -5.38
N LEU A 120 21.09 -2.52 -4.70
CA LEU A 120 20.99 -1.68 -3.50
C LEU A 120 21.88 -2.18 -2.36
N GLY A 121 21.88 -3.47 -2.08
CA GLY A 121 22.72 -4.09 -1.05
C GLY A 121 24.22 -3.91 -1.35
N PHE A 122 24.62 -4.02 -2.62
CA PHE A 122 25.99 -3.79 -3.04
C PHE A 122 26.42 -2.32 -2.79
N PHE A 123 25.60 -1.34 -3.20
CA PHE A 123 25.91 0.06 -2.94
C PHE A 123 25.88 0.41 -1.45
N GLN A 124 24.95 -0.17 -0.68
CA GLN A 124 24.91 -0.01 0.77
C GLN A 124 26.17 -0.59 1.42
N LEU A 125 26.64 -1.76 0.94
CA LEU A 125 27.85 -2.39 1.44
C LEU A 125 29.09 -1.49 1.22
N LEU A 126 29.26 -0.98 -0.01
CA LEU A 126 30.34 -0.04 -0.32
C LEU A 126 30.29 1.22 0.55
N GLY A 127 29.11 1.79 0.76
CA GLY A 127 28.92 2.98 1.60
C GLY A 127 29.21 2.71 3.08
N SER A 128 28.87 1.51 3.58
CA SER A 128 29.08 1.13 4.97
C SER A 128 30.56 0.89 5.32
N LEU A 129 31.37 0.42 4.39
CA LEU A 129 32.81 0.19 4.59
C LEU A 129 33.55 1.47 5.03
N GLY A 130 33.15 2.62 4.48
CA GLY A 130 33.75 3.91 4.86
C GLY A 130 33.34 4.42 6.26
N SER A 131 32.24 3.91 6.80
CA SER A 131 31.69 4.33 8.11
C SER A 131 32.04 3.35 9.25
N LEU A 132 32.49 2.14 8.95
CA LEU A 132 32.82 1.10 9.94
C LEU A 132 33.88 1.58 10.97
N SER A 133 34.86 2.33 10.52
CA SER A 133 35.97 2.80 11.36
C SER A 133 35.68 4.11 12.09
N ARG A 134 34.55 4.78 11.81
CA ARG A 134 34.27 6.12 12.32
C ARG A 134 33.21 6.20 13.40
N SER A 135 32.30 5.20 13.51
CA SER A 135 31.17 5.28 14.43
C SER A 135 30.62 3.89 14.79
N ALA A 136 30.12 3.74 16.01
CA ALA A 136 29.38 2.55 16.43
C ALA A 136 28.14 2.29 15.54
N SER A 137 27.56 3.32 14.96
CA SER A 137 26.47 3.21 14.00
C SER A 137 26.89 2.56 12.68
N GLY A 138 28.17 2.60 12.29
CA GLY A 138 28.68 2.01 11.06
C GLY A 138 28.45 0.50 10.99
N TRP A 139 28.52 -0.20 12.11
CA TRP A 139 28.24 -1.63 12.20
C TRP A 139 26.77 -1.97 11.89
N ILE A 140 25.85 -1.13 12.31
CA ILE A 140 24.41 -1.31 12.03
C ILE A 140 24.15 -1.19 10.53
N TYR A 141 24.72 -0.16 9.88
CA TYR A 141 24.60 0.01 8.42
C TYR A 141 25.23 -1.16 7.65
N PHE A 142 26.36 -1.67 8.11
CA PHE A 142 27.00 -2.84 7.52
C PHE A 142 26.12 -4.10 7.62
N LEU A 143 25.52 -4.36 8.79
CA LEU A 143 24.60 -5.48 8.97
C LEU A 143 23.35 -5.35 8.10
N ILE A 144 22.79 -4.14 7.99
CA ILE A 144 21.64 -3.88 7.11
C ILE A 144 22.03 -4.14 5.64
N ALA A 145 23.20 -3.69 5.21
CA ALA A 145 23.69 -3.93 3.85
C ALA A 145 23.86 -5.43 3.56
N LEU A 146 24.41 -6.18 4.52
CA LEU A 146 24.59 -7.63 4.39
C LEU A 146 23.24 -8.36 4.32
N MET A 147 22.28 -7.96 5.17
CA MET A 147 20.91 -8.50 5.13
C MET A 147 20.20 -8.19 3.81
N THR A 148 20.34 -6.96 3.28
CA THR A 148 19.75 -6.56 1.99
C THR A 148 20.34 -7.37 0.85
N LEU A 149 21.66 -7.55 0.83
CA LEU A 149 22.37 -8.32 -0.19
C LEU A 149 22.00 -9.81 -0.11
N GLY A 150 21.98 -10.38 1.10
CA GLY A 150 21.54 -11.76 1.33
C GLY A 150 20.10 -12.01 0.91
N SER A 151 19.19 -11.06 1.17
CA SER A 151 17.80 -11.12 0.70
C SER A 151 17.72 -11.11 -0.83
N GLY A 152 18.52 -10.29 -1.51
CA GLY A 152 18.59 -10.28 -2.97
C GLY A 152 19.04 -11.62 -3.55
N ILE A 153 20.07 -12.23 -2.98
CA ILE A 153 20.54 -13.57 -3.38
C ILE A 153 19.44 -14.60 -3.15
N PHE A 154 18.78 -14.58 -2.00
CA PHE A 154 17.69 -15.50 -1.66
C PHE A 154 16.53 -15.42 -2.67
N LEU A 155 16.13 -14.20 -3.06
CA LEU A 155 15.07 -13.99 -4.05
C LEU A 155 15.42 -14.57 -5.44
N LEU A 156 16.69 -14.56 -5.80
CA LEU A 156 17.15 -15.11 -7.09
C LEU A 156 17.31 -16.62 -7.09
N THR A 157 17.63 -17.22 -5.93
CA THR A 157 17.86 -18.67 -5.83
C THR A 157 16.56 -19.47 -5.97
N ASP A 158 15.50 -19.04 -5.27
CA ASP A 158 14.20 -19.71 -5.33
C ASP A 158 13.08 -18.66 -5.33
N PRO A 159 12.69 -18.14 -6.50
CA PRO A 159 11.72 -17.05 -6.59
C PRO A 159 10.35 -17.41 -6.03
N PHE A 160 9.92 -18.68 -6.13
CA PHE A 160 8.60 -19.08 -5.63
C PHE A 160 8.56 -19.13 -4.11
N LYS A 161 9.53 -19.78 -3.48
CA LYS A 161 9.62 -19.82 -2.01
C LYS A 161 9.83 -18.43 -1.43
N SER A 162 10.61 -17.59 -2.10
CA SER A 162 10.79 -16.19 -1.69
C SER A 162 9.50 -15.41 -1.75
N ALA A 163 8.70 -15.59 -2.80
CA ALA A 163 7.38 -15.01 -2.94
C ALA A 163 6.44 -15.45 -1.81
N GLU A 164 6.40 -16.75 -1.54
CA GLU A 164 5.60 -17.31 -0.43
C GLU A 164 6.05 -16.76 0.92
N ALA A 165 7.36 -16.65 1.16
CA ALA A 165 7.92 -16.08 2.38
C ALA A 165 7.53 -14.61 2.57
N ILE A 166 7.56 -13.81 1.49
CA ILE A 166 7.12 -12.41 1.52
C ILE A 166 5.64 -12.31 1.89
N LEU A 167 4.78 -13.14 1.28
CA LEU A 167 3.34 -13.16 1.59
C LEU A 167 3.07 -13.64 3.01
N ALA A 168 3.78 -14.66 3.47
CA ALA A 168 3.65 -15.14 4.85
C ALA A 168 4.05 -14.05 5.85
N PHE A 169 5.16 -13.36 5.60
CA PHE A 169 5.59 -12.23 6.42
C PHE A 169 4.56 -11.09 6.44
N LEU A 170 4.01 -10.75 5.27
CA LEU A 170 2.93 -9.77 5.16
C LEU A 170 1.68 -10.23 5.92
N GLY A 171 1.34 -11.52 5.85
CA GLY A 171 0.25 -12.11 6.61
C GLY A 171 0.41 -11.95 8.11
N VAL A 172 1.62 -12.19 8.65
CA VAL A 172 1.94 -11.95 10.06
C VAL A 172 1.76 -10.49 10.44
N ILE A 173 2.26 -9.56 9.63
CA ILE A 173 2.09 -8.12 9.87
C ILE A 173 0.61 -7.73 9.89
N LEU A 174 -0.20 -8.25 8.96
CA LEU A 174 -1.63 -7.98 8.93
C LEU A 174 -2.35 -8.53 10.15
N ILE A 175 -2.00 -9.73 10.61
CA ILE A 175 -2.58 -10.30 11.84
C ILE A 175 -2.25 -9.43 13.04
N LEU A 176 -0.99 -9.00 13.20
CA LEU A 176 -0.57 -8.13 14.29
C LEU A 176 -1.28 -6.77 14.25
N ASN A 177 -1.44 -6.21 13.04
CA ASN A 177 -2.15 -4.95 12.84
C ASN A 177 -3.65 -5.09 13.18
N GLY A 178 -4.31 -6.14 12.70
CA GLY A 178 -5.70 -6.42 13.01
C GLY A 178 -5.94 -6.69 14.50
N LEU A 179 -5.00 -7.36 15.17
CA LEU A 179 -5.04 -7.55 16.62
C LEU A 179 -4.92 -6.22 17.38
N SER A 180 -4.05 -5.33 16.91
CA SER A 180 -3.93 -3.98 17.45
C SER A 180 -5.23 -3.16 17.29
N GLU A 181 -5.89 -3.26 16.12
CA GLU A 181 -7.19 -2.60 15.88
C GLU A 181 -8.28 -3.15 16.81
N LEU A 182 -8.33 -4.46 17.03
CA LEU A 182 -9.28 -5.08 17.96
C LEU A 182 -9.03 -4.62 19.40
N PHE A 183 -7.76 -4.57 19.81
CA PHE A 183 -7.39 -4.10 21.15
C PHE A 183 -7.79 -2.63 21.36
N MET A 184 -7.56 -1.78 20.36
CA MET A 184 -8.01 -0.39 20.42
C MET A 184 -9.52 -0.26 20.46
N ALA A 185 -10.25 -1.02 19.63
CA ALA A 185 -11.71 -1.01 19.64
C ALA A 185 -12.29 -1.43 21.00
N TRP A 186 -11.68 -2.45 21.63
CA TRP A 186 -12.07 -2.90 22.98
C TRP A 186 -11.80 -1.84 24.05
N LYS A 187 -10.64 -1.17 23.98
CA LYS A 187 -10.28 -0.10 24.91
C LYS A 187 -11.20 1.10 24.78
N VAL A 188 -11.53 1.52 23.56
CA VAL A 188 -12.45 2.64 23.28
C VAL A 188 -13.87 2.31 23.73
N SER A 189 -14.31 1.05 23.55
CA SER A 189 -15.63 0.60 24.01
C SER A 189 -15.81 0.63 25.54
N ARG A 190 -14.71 0.61 26.30
CA ARG A 190 -14.74 0.67 27.78
C ARG A 190 -14.61 2.09 28.34
N GLN A 191 -14.26 3.08 27.51
CA GLN A 191 -14.26 4.47 27.96
C GLN A 191 -15.71 5.00 27.88
N PRO A 192 -16.34 5.37 29.01
CA PRO A 192 -17.62 6.06 28.97
C PRO A 192 -17.41 7.34 28.15
N GLN A 193 -18.28 7.56 27.18
CA GLN A 193 -18.31 8.75 26.33
C GLN A 193 -18.57 9.99 27.24
N THR A 194 -17.55 10.44 27.96
CA THR A 194 -17.61 11.71 28.68
C THR A 194 -17.32 12.85 27.69
N TYR A 195 -17.98 12.80 26.54
CA TYR A 195 -18.17 14.00 25.74
C TYR A 195 -19.47 14.69 26.24
N LYS A 196 -19.44 15.15 27.47
CA LYS A 196 -20.34 16.25 27.87
C LYS A 196 -19.86 17.46 27.08
N GLY A 197 -20.57 17.74 25.99
CA GLY A 197 -20.43 19.03 25.33
C GLY A 197 -20.43 20.09 26.39
N THR A 198 -19.34 20.83 26.51
CA THR A 198 -19.37 22.10 27.21
C THR A 198 -20.57 22.88 26.63
N PRO A 199 -21.54 23.26 27.42
CA PRO A 199 -22.60 24.11 26.92
C PRO A 199 -21.92 25.34 26.31
N VAL A 200 -22.26 25.61 25.07
CA VAL A 200 -21.83 26.85 24.39
C VAL A 200 -22.34 27.96 25.28
N GLN A 201 -21.43 28.62 25.97
CA GLN A 201 -21.72 29.79 26.75
C GLN A 201 -22.07 30.88 25.75
N ASP A 202 -23.36 31.16 25.59
CA ASP A 202 -23.83 32.28 24.76
C ASP A 202 -23.16 33.55 25.26
N VAL A 203 -22.21 34.03 24.47
CA VAL A 203 -21.59 35.33 24.74
C VAL A 203 -22.58 36.39 24.29
N PRO A 204 -23.11 37.22 25.20
CA PRO A 204 -24.00 38.30 24.81
C PRO A 204 -23.21 39.25 23.91
N TYR A 205 -23.65 39.44 22.66
CA TYR A 205 -23.15 40.49 21.79
C TYR A 205 -23.80 41.80 22.19
N GLU A 206 -23.00 42.71 22.69
CA GLU A 206 -23.39 44.11 22.81
C GLU A 206 -23.53 44.67 21.40
N GLU A 207 -24.76 45.08 21.07
CA GLU A 207 -25.02 45.90 19.86
C GLU A 207 -24.45 47.28 20.07
N VAL A 208 -23.50 47.70 19.22
CA VAL A 208 -23.01 49.08 19.07
C VAL A 208 -23.41 49.59 17.69
#